data_63159237198bb177d414bbe7bbf3e6cd
#
_entry.id   63159237198bb177d414bbe7bbf3e6cd
#
_cell.length_a   1.000
_cell.length_b   1.000
_cell.length_c   1.000
_cell.angle_alpha   90.00
_cell.angle_beta   90.00
_cell.angle_gamma   90.00
#
_symmetry.space_group_name_H-M   'P 1'
#
loop_
_entity.id
_entity.type
_entity.pdbx_description
1 polymer ?
#
loop_
_entity_poly.entity_id
_entity_poly.type
_entity_poly.pdbx_seq_one_letter_code
_entity_poly.pdbx_strand_id
1 'polypeptide(L)'
;MAEHGKKNGLKNVHVHHIHTEGAAEYNAPEFEGIFRSNSLFTGANCREPINSGRADFTPIFLGEIPQLFSRGIITPDVALVQVSPVDQHGFHSLGTSVDVARGALKASKYIIGQVNPNMPRTFGNCYNLHCVHCVTR
;
A
#
# COMPACT_ATOMS: atom_id res chain seq x y z
N MET A 1 -5.82 -0.65 11.30
CA MET A 1 -6.22 0.42 10.34
C MET A 1 -7.74 0.47 10.17
N ALA A 2 -8.40 -0.62 9.78
CA ALA A 2 -9.84 -0.64 9.50
C ALA A 2 -10.69 -0.19 10.69
N GLU A 3 -10.56 -0.80 11.87
CA GLU A 3 -11.27 -0.40 13.10
C GLU A 3 -11.01 1.05 13.50
N HIS A 4 -9.78 1.53 13.35
CA HIS A 4 -9.44 2.92 13.65
C HIS A 4 -10.15 3.89 12.70
N GLY A 5 -10.22 3.56 11.41
CA GLY A 5 -10.96 4.33 10.42
C GLY A 5 -12.44 4.43 10.74
N LYS A 6 -13.06 3.30 11.10
CA LYS A 6 -14.47 3.23 11.53
C LYS A 6 -14.72 4.10 12.78
N LYS A 7 -13.88 3.95 13.80
CA LYS A 7 -13.98 4.71 15.06
C LYS A 7 -13.85 6.22 14.85
N ASN A 8 -13.04 6.66 13.89
CA ASN A 8 -12.81 8.08 13.60
C ASN A 8 -13.71 8.62 12.47
N GLY A 9 -14.71 7.87 12.04
CA GLY A 9 -15.71 8.31 11.07
C GLY A 9 -15.16 8.58 9.67
N LEU A 10 -14.09 7.88 9.27
CA LEU A 10 -13.57 7.96 7.89
C LEU A 10 -14.63 7.49 6.90
N LYS A 11 -14.64 8.08 5.71
CA LYS A 11 -15.55 7.73 4.62
C LYS A 11 -14.82 7.82 3.29
N ASN A 12 -15.24 6.99 2.33
CA ASN A 12 -14.75 7.04 0.95
C ASN A 12 -13.22 6.92 0.83
N VAL A 13 -12.60 6.06 1.64
CA VAL A 13 -11.17 5.78 1.58
C VAL A 13 -10.92 4.73 0.51
N HIS A 14 -10.22 5.11 -0.56
CA HIS A 14 -9.82 4.18 -1.61
C HIS A 14 -8.46 3.55 -1.28
N VAL A 15 -8.40 2.21 -1.31
CA VAL A 15 -7.19 1.44 -1.03
C VAL A 15 -6.73 0.76 -2.31
N HIS A 16 -5.63 1.24 -2.88
CA HIS A 16 -5.02 0.64 -4.06
C HIS A 16 -3.89 -0.30 -3.65
N HIS A 17 -3.88 -1.52 -4.17
CA HIS A 17 -2.83 -2.49 -3.87
C HIS A 17 -2.65 -3.50 -5.02
N ILE A 18 -1.44 -4.05 -5.14
CA ILE A 18 -1.21 -5.23 -5.96
C ILE A 18 -1.63 -6.45 -5.16
N HIS A 19 -1.05 -6.62 -3.98
CA HIS A 19 -1.28 -7.76 -3.12
C HIS A 19 -1.22 -7.31 -1.66
N THR A 20 -2.18 -7.78 -0.87
CA THR A 20 -2.21 -7.55 0.58
C THR A 20 -2.25 -8.91 1.26
N GLU A 21 -1.28 -9.17 2.12
CA GLU A 21 -1.26 -10.37 2.94
C GLU A 21 -2.20 -10.23 4.15
N GLY A 22 -2.76 -11.35 4.59
CA GLY A 22 -3.67 -11.41 5.72
C GLY A 22 -5.13 -11.32 5.34
N ALA A 23 -5.98 -11.00 6.31
CA ALA A 23 -7.44 -11.03 6.16
C ALA A 23 -8.00 -9.89 5.30
N ALA A 24 -7.25 -8.82 5.07
CA ALA A 24 -7.73 -7.61 4.40
C ALA A 24 -9.06 -7.10 4.99
N GLU A 25 -9.11 -6.96 6.32
CA GLU A 25 -10.31 -6.65 7.12
C GLU A 25 -11.12 -5.45 6.58
N TYR A 26 -10.44 -4.47 5.96
CA TYR A 26 -11.10 -3.32 5.35
C TYR A 26 -12.07 -3.68 4.20
N ASN A 27 -12.02 -4.92 3.69
CA ASN A 27 -12.92 -5.44 2.68
C ASN A 27 -14.16 -6.13 3.27
N ALA A 28 -14.24 -6.28 4.60
CA ALA A 28 -15.39 -6.90 5.25
C ALA A 28 -16.64 -6.02 5.11
N PRO A 29 -17.85 -6.63 5.09
CA PRO A 29 -19.11 -5.90 4.87
C PRO A 29 -19.35 -4.74 5.83
N GLU A 30 -18.90 -4.85 7.08
CA GLU A 30 -19.05 -3.81 8.10
C GLU A 30 -18.24 -2.53 7.84
N PHE A 31 -17.34 -2.56 6.87
CA PHE A 31 -16.54 -1.41 6.44
C PHE A 31 -17.01 -0.81 5.11
N GLU A 32 -18.13 -1.27 4.58
CA GLU A 32 -18.72 -0.70 3.37
C GLU A 32 -19.04 0.79 3.56
N GLY A 33 -18.72 1.61 2.56
CA GLY A 33 -18.84 3.06 2.63
C GLY A 33 -17.69 3.77 3.37
N ILE A 34 -16.87 3.03 4.11
CA ILE A 34 -15.65 3.54 4.74
C ILE A 34 -14.46 3.29 3.83
N PHE A 35 -14.27 2.03 3.43
CA PHE A 35 -13.18 1.62 2.55
C PHE A 35 -13.71 0.98 1.27
N ARG A 36 -13.05 1.28 0.16
CA ARG A 36 -13.23 0.60 -1.12
C ARG A 36 -11.87 0.24 -1.68
N SER A 37 -11.59 -1.04 -1.81
CA SER A 37 -10.31 -1.47 -2.40
C SER A 37 -10.39 -1.55 -3.92
N ASN A 38 -9.29 -1.20 -4.56
CA ASN A 38 -9.05 -1.45 -5.98
C ASN A 38 -7.80 -2.32 -6.11
N SER A 39 -8.01 -3.57 -6.49
CA SER A 39 -6.95 -4.55 -6.68
C SER A 39 -6.34 -4.43 -8.08
N LEU A 40 -5.03 -4.31 -8.14
CA LEU A 40 -4.28 -4.38 -9.41
C LEU A 40 -3.84 -5.82 -9.71
N PHE A 41 -3.96 -6.68 -8.72
CA PHE A 41 -3.87 -8.15 -8.82
C PHE A 41 -4.82 -8.76 -7.80
N THR A 42 -5.66 -9.71 -8.20
CA THR A 42 -6.71 -10.27 -7.35
C THR A 42 -6.22 -11.47 -6.54
N GLY A 43 -5.84 -11.25 -5.30
CA GLY A 43 -5.57 -12.30 -4.32
C GLY A 43 -6.84 -12.97 -3.78
N ALA A 44 -6.68 -14.05 -3.02
CA ALA A 44 -7.79 -14.82 -2.48
C ALA A 44 -8.72 -13.97 -1.57
N ASN A 45 -8.13 -13.07 -0.78
CA ASN A 45 -8.83 -12.19 0.15
C ASN A 45 -9.60 -11.01 -0.50
N CYS A 46 -9.45 -10.82 -1.81
CA CYS A 46 -10.14 -9.76 -2.56
C CYS A 46 -11.23 -10.29 -3.50
N ARG A 47 -11.26 -11.60 -3.79
CA ARG A 47 -12.18 -12.18 -4.78
C ARG A 47 -13.64 -12.01 -4.39
N GLU A 48 -13.98 -12.33 -3.14
CA GLU A 48 -15.36 -12.21 -2.67
C GLU A 48 -15.83 -10.74 -2.66
N PRO A 49 -15.10 -9.78 -2.09
CA PRO A 49 -15.47 -8.37 -2.17
C PRO A 49 -15.64 -7.84 -3.60
N ILE A 50 -14.78 -8.26 -4.54
CA ILE A 50 -14.90 -7.87 -5.96
C ILE A 50 -16.16 -8.48 -6.58
N ASN A 51 -16.41 -9.78 -6.37
CA ASN A 51 -17.57 -10.47 -6.94
C ASN A 51 -18.90 -9.95 -6.38
N SER A 52 -18.91 -9.45 -5.16
CA SER A 52 -20.09 -8.85 -4.52
C SER A 52 -20.27 -7.35 -4.83
N GLY A 53 -19.33 -6.74 -5.59
CA GLY A 53 -19.39 -5.32 -5.98
C GLY A 53 -18.92 -4.33 -4.91
N ARG A 54 -18.40 -4.82 -3.77
CA ARG A 54 -17.88 -3.97 -2.67
C ARG A 54 -16.44 -3.49 -2.92
N ALA A 55 -15.73 -4.12 -3.85
CA ALA A 55 -14.36 -3.76 -4.24
C ALA A 55 -14.24 -3.73 -5.75
N ASP A 56 -13.17 -3.13 -6.24
CA ASP A 56 -12.87 -2.99 -7.66
C ASP A 56 -11.65 -3.81 -8.07
N PHE A 57 -11.55 -4.12 -9.34
CA PHE A 57 -10.38 -4.70 -9.99
C PHE A 57 -10.01 -3.89 -11.22
N THR A 58 -8.77 -3.49 -11.33
CA THR A 58 -8.22 -2.85 -12.52
C THR A 58 -7.29 -3.80 -13.24
N PRO A 59 -7.70 -4.36 -14.39
CA PRO A 59 -6.84 -5.23 -15.18
C PRO A 59 -5.69 -4.43 -15.79
N ILE A 60 -4.46 -4.79 -15.45
CA ILE A 60 -3.25 -4.11 -15.92
C ILE A 60 -2.06 -5.05 -15.85
N PHE A 61 -1.11 -4.90 -16.75
CA PHE A 61 0.17 -5.61 -16.67
C PHE A 61 1.04 -5.05 -15.56
N LEU A 62 1.73 -5.91 -14.83
CA LEU A 62 2.58 -5.53 -13.69
C LEU A 62 3.58 -4.42 -14.05
N GLY A 63 4.22 -4.53 -15.20
CA GLY A 63 5.18 -3.53 -15.68
C GLY A 63 4.58 -2.15 -16.04
N GLU A 64 3.26 -2.06 -16.18
CA GLU A 64 2.56 -0.81 -16.50
C GLU A 64 2.03 -0.10 -15.25
N ILE A 65 1.90 -0.80 -14.12
CA ILE A 65 1.37 -0.22 -12.87
C ILE A 65 2.11 1.06 -12.43
N PRO A 66 3.45 1.14 -12.49
CA PRO A 66 4.14 2.38 -12.16
C PRO A 66 3.71 3.59 -12.99
N GLN A 67 3.21 3.36 -14.21
CA GLN A 67 2.71 4.43 -15.08
C GLN A 67 1.37 5.01 -14.59
N LEU A 68 0.55 4.25 -13.88
CA LEU A 68 -0.68 4.77 -13.26
C LEU A 68 -0.35 5.92 -12.30
N PHE A 69 0.73 5.79 -11.55
CA PHE A 69 1.19 6.82 -10.62
C PHE A 69 1.92 7.96 -11.33
N SER A 70 2.86 7.65 -12.24
CA SER A 70 3.68 8.67 -12.90
C SER A 70 2.88 9.55 -13.86
N ARG A 71 1.78 9.04 -14.43
CA ARG A 71 0.85 9.78 -15.28
C ARG A 71 -0.28 10.48 -14.49
N GLY A 72 -0.32 10.33 -13.17
CA GLY A 72 -1.34 10.93 -12.32
C GLY A 72 -2.75 10.33 -12.48
N ILE A 73 -2.85 9.09 -13.00
CA ILE A 73 -4.13 8.36 -13.09
C ILE A 73 -4.57 7.93 -11.68
N ILE A 74 -3.60 7.47 -10.87
CA ILE A 74 -3.77 7.22 -9.45
C ILE A 74 -2.86 8.17 -8.70
N THR A 75 -3.42 9.01 -7.86
CA THR A 75 -2.69 9.99 -7.04
C THR A 75 -2.96 9.70 -5.56
N PRO A 76 -2.20 8.80 -4.92
CA PRO A 76 -2.46 8.44 -3.53
C PRO A 76 -2.09 9.60 -2.59
N ASP A 77 -2.92 9.86 -1.60
CA ASP A 77 -2.57 10.79 -0.52
C ASP A 77 -1.52 10.18 0.40
N VAL A 78 -1.63 8.87 0.66
CA VAL A 78 -0.76 8.15 1.58
C VAL A 78 -0.27 6.85 0.93
N ALA A 79 1.03 6.60 0.99
CA ALA A 79 1.61 5.28 0.70
C ALA A 79 1.95 4.56 2.01
N LEU A 80 1.45 3.32 2.15
CA LEU A 80 1.82 2.40 3.22
C LEU A 80 2.82 1.40 2.67
N VAL A 81 4.01 1.33 3.24
CA VAL A 81 5.07 0.42 2.78
C VAL A 81 5.75 -0.28 3.93
N GLN A 82 6.19 -1.51 3.70
CA GLN A 82 7.07 -2.19 4.63
C GLN A 82 8.52 -1.84 4.30
N VAL A 83 9.32 -1.57 5.33
CA VAL A 83 10.70 -1.12 5.17
C VAL A 83 11.65 -1.84 6.13
N SER A 84 12.92 -1.88 5.79
CA SER A 84 13.98 -2.38 6.67
C SER A 84 14.15 -1.46 7.89
N PRO A 85 14.85 -1.90 8.96
CA PRO A 85 15.38 -1.00 9.96
C PRO A 85 16.23 0.11 9.33
N VAL A 86 16.31 1.24 10.02
CA VAL A 86 17.15 2.37 9.60
C VAL A 86 18.63 1.98 9.61
N ASP A 87 19.38 2.45 8.61
CA ASP A 87 20.82 2.27 8.57
C ASP A 87 21.57 3.39 9.31
N GLN A 88 22.92 3.27 9.35
CA GLN A 88 23.79 4.26 10.00
C GLN A 88 23.73 5.66 9.37
N HIS A 89 23.15 5.79 8.17
CA HIS A 89 22.99 7.06 7.45
C HIS A 89 21.57 7.63 7.56
N GLY A 90 20.69 6.96 8.33
CA GLY A 90 19.30 7.40 8.51
C GLY A 90 18.34 6.95 7.40
N PHE A 91 18.72 5.97 6.57
CA PHE A 91 17.91 5.49 5.45
C PHE A 91 17.25 4.15 5.74
N HIS A 92 16.03 4.00 5.23
CA HIS A 92 15.32 2.74 5.14
C HIS A 92 15.40 2.19 3.71
N SER A 93 15.30 0.87 3.57
CA SER A 93 15.21 0.17 2.30
C SER A 93 13.85 -0.49 2.15
N LEU A 94 13.33 -0.55 0.93
CA LEU A 94 12.14 -1.35 0.58
C LEU A 94 12.43 -2.86 0.63
N GLY A 95 13.69 -3.24 0.82
CA GLY A 95 14.10 -4.64 0.94
C GLY A 95 13.81 -5.44 -0.31
N THR A 96 13.14 -6.56 -0.14
CA THR A 96 12.84 -7.50 -1.24
C THR A 96 11.58 -7.15 -2.03
N SER A 97 10.76 -6.19 -1.56
CA SER A 97 9.47 -5.84 -2.16
C SER A 97 9.48 -4.43 -2.75
N VAL A 98 10.34 -4.21 -3.73
CA VAL A 98 10.45 -2.91 -4.43
C VAL A 98 9.28 -2.69 -5.36
N ASP A 99 9.07 -3.65 -6.25
CA ASP A 99 7.91 -3.79 -7.12
C ASP A 99 7.40 -2.43 -7.66
N VAL A 100 6.12 -2.16 -7.51
CA VAL A 100 5.51 -0.88 -7.88
C VAL A 100 5.55 0.16 -6.76
N ALA A 101 5.99 -0.22 -5.56
CA ALA A 101 6.02 0.63 -4.37
C ALA A 101 6.74 1.97 -4.64
N ARG A 102 7.84 1.94 -5.39
CA ARG A 102 8.60 3.15 -5.74
C ARG A 102 7.77 4.16 -6.54
N GLY A 103 6.92 3.68 -7.45
CA GLY A 103 6.00 4.55 -8.21
C GLY A 103 4.97 5.21 -7.28
N ALA A 104 4.35 4.44 -6.41
CA ALA A 104 3.40 4.93 -5.42
C ALA A 104 4.03 5.93 -4.44
N LEU A 105 5.23 5.63 -3.93
CA LEU A 105 5.96 6.51 -3.02
C LEU A 105 6.24 7.90 -3.62
N LYS A 106 6.66 7.95 -4.89
CA LYS A 106 6.92 9.21 -5.59
C LYS A 106 5.68 10.05 -5.83
N ALA A 107 4.53 9.41 -5.98
CA ALA A 107 3.27 10.07 -6.26
C ALA A 107 2.49 10.46 -5.00
N SER A 108 2.84 9.91 -3.84
CA SER A 108 2.12 10.12 -2.58
C SER A 108 2.56 11.39 -1.87
N LYS A 109 1.61 12.04 -1.18
CA LYS A 109 1.88 13.20 -0.34
C LYS A 109 2.54 12.81 0.99
N TYR A 110 2.12 11.67 1.55
CA TYR A 110 2.64 11.15 2.81
C TYR A 110 3.07 9.69 2.65
N ILE A 111 4.12 9.33 3.37
CA ILE A 111 4.65 7.97 3.37
C ILE A 111 4.65 7.46 4.80
N ILE A 112 4.02 6.31 5.03
CA ILE A 112 4.03 5.61 6.32
C ILE A 112 4.77 4.30 6.12
N GLY A 113 5.92 4.16 6.80
CA GLY A 113 6.75 2.96 6.76
C GLY A 113 6.49 2.05 7.96
N GLN A 114 6.10 0.81 7.71
CA GLN A 114 6.11 -0.24 8.72
C GLN A 114 7.51 -0.84 8.78
N VAL A 115 8.23 -0.57 9.84
CA VAL A 115 9.58 -1.11 10.04
C VAL A 115 9.50 -2.59 10.41
N ASN A 116 10.10 -3.44 9.59
CA ASN A 116 10.21 -4.87 9.83
C ASN A 116 11.67 -5.23 10.11
N PRO A 117 12.02 -5.65 11.33
CA PRO A 117 13.40 -6.02 11.68
C PRO A 117 13.92 -7.22 10.88
N ASN A 118 13.04 -8.03 10.31
CA ASN A 118 13.40 -9.18 9.49
C ASN A 118 13.56 -8.82 8.00
N MET A 119 13.27 -7.58 7.60
CA MET A 119 13.46 -7.12 6.22
C MET A 119 14.94 -6.89 5.95
N PRO A 120 15.56 -7.62 5.02
CA PRO A 120 16.97 -7.41 4.68
C PRO A 120 17.16 -6.03 4.06
N ARG A 121 18.28 -5.41 4.40
CA ARG A 121 18.71 -4.21 3.70
C ARG A 121 19.22 -4.57 2.32
N THR A 122 18.67 -3.94 1.30
CA THR A 122 19.07 -4.10 -0.09
C THR A 122 19.54 -2.78 -0.68
N PHE A 123 20.37 -2.85 -1.74
CA PHE A 123 20.91 -1.71 -2.44
C PHE A 123 20.23 -1.51 -3.79
N GLY A 124 20.61 -0.43 -4.50
CA GLY A 124 20.04 -0.10 -5.81
C GLY A 124 18.80 0.77 -5.71
N ASN A 125 17.77 0.45 -6.49
CA ASN A 125 16.53 1.27 -6.57
C ASN A 125 15.60 1.16 -5.36
N CYS A 126 15.98 0.42 -4.34
CA CYS A 126 15.15 0.11 -3.18
C CYS A 126 15.44 0.96 -1.94
N TYR A 127 16.22 2.03 -2.05
CA TYR A 127 16.72 2.78 -0.91
C TYR A 127 16.27 4.25 -0.86
N ASN A 128 16.61 4.90 0.26
CA ASN A 128 16.58 6.34 0.54
C ASN A 128 15.18 6.91 0.77
N LEU A 129 14.49 6.33 1.76
CA LEU A 129 13.29 6.95 2.32
C LEU A 129 13.70 7.76 3.55
N HIS A 130 13.92 9.08 3.36
CA HIS A 130 14.22 10.01 4.45
C HIS A 130 12.99 10.55 5.17
N CYS A 131 11.84 10.54 4.51
CA CYS A 131 10.61 11.16 5.01
C CYS A 131 9.54 10.11 5.25
N VAL A 132 9.81 9.16 6.13
CA VAL A 132 8.84 8.12 6.50
C VAL A 132 8.40 8.36 7.93
N HIS A 133 7.10 8.52 8.16
CA HIS A 133 6.55 8.35 9.49
C HIS A 133 6.66 6.86 9.83
N CYS A 134 7.72 6.48 10.56
CA CYS A 134 7.97 5.09 10.90
C CYS A 134 7.05 4.65 12.04
N VAL A 135 6.34 3.55 11.82
CA VAL A 135 5.63 2.83 12.87
C VAL A 135 6.35 1.50 13.09
N THR A 136 6.93 1.34 14.28
CA THR A 136 7.46 0.04 14.74
C THR A 136 6.33 -0.77 15.37
N ARG A 137 6.33 -2.06 15.09
CA ARG A 137 5.52 -3.04 15.83
C ARG A 137 6.28 -3.57 17.00
#